data_f8c52293a6b008cab10dc4b367a08381
#
_entry.id   f8c52293a6b008cab10dc4b367a08381
#
_cell.length_a   1.000
_cell.length_b   1.000
_cell.length_c   1.000
_cell.angle_alpha   90.00
_cell.angle_beta   90.00
_cell.angle_gamma   90.00
#
_symmetry.space_group_name_H-M   'P 1'
#
loop_
_entity.id
_entity.type
_entity.pdbx_description
1 polymer ?
#
loop_
_entity_poly.entity_id
_entity_poly.type
_entity_poly.pdbx_seq_one_letter_code
_entity_poly.pdbx_strand_id
1 'polypeptide(L)'
;MITCCITADWLTAIGTIGAVVTALFLPLIRNVWYRPKFTFSAGRENNCVEEVKTQLETSEEEKMIKIRLRVTNTGRGVARSVSFYVDSYKQKRGDERFVQQNFLPIQLKNHKGDLIQTMVPQLNYFIDVACVKKSDEMSMENAGGKVKQSYKLYIPTDSDDFSELGTGIFVIPIKCYSENVRSVSIAYVKILWDNTKECSTDHHHFSISLISEVDYNNLKKGE
;
A
#
# COMPACT_ATOMS: atom_id res chain seq x y z
N MET A 1 57.20 -2.56 -43.92
CA MET A 1 56.01 -3.44 -43.78
C MET A 1 55.73 -3.88 -42.32
N ILE A 2 56.55 -3.57 -41.33
CA ILE A 2 56.39 -4.03 -39.93
C ILE A 2 55.45 -3.17 -39.11
N THR A 3 55.28 -1.90 -39.47
CA THR A 3 54.47 -0.92 -38.68
C THR A 3 52.98 -1.17 -38.73
N CYS A 4 52.45 -1.83 -39.81
CA CYS A 4 51.03 -2.07 -39.98
C CYS A 4 50.51 -3.23 -39.11
N CYS A 5 51.37 -4.22 -38.82
CA CYS A 5 50.99 -5.37 -37.99
C CYS A 5 50.88 -5.02 -36.51
N ILE A 6 51.78 -4.12 -36.01
CA ILE A 6 51.76 -3.70 -34.61
C ILE A 6 50.50 -2.92 -34.28
N THR A 7 49.98 -2.11 -35.18
CA THR A 7 48.73 -1.34 -34.94
C THR A 7 47.49 -2.24 -34.95
N ALA A 8 47.44 -3.27 -35.78
CA ALA A 8 46.34 -4.21 -35.84
C ALA A 8 46.24 -5.08 -34.56
N ASP A 9 47.42 -5.53 -34.05
CA ASP A 9 47.46 -6.33 -32.82
C ASP A 9 47.03 -5.51 -31.59
N TRP A 10 47.42 -4.24 -31.50
CA TRP A 10 47.02 -3.35 -30.45
C TRP A 10 45.51 -3.03 -30.48
N LEU A 11 44.94 -2.82 -31.66
CA LEU A 11 43.52 -2.63 -31.82
C LEU A 11 42.70 -3.87 -31.44
N THR A 12 43.21 -5.06 -31.80
CA THR A 12 42.62 -6.33 -31.40
C THR A 12 42.67 -6.51 -29.88
N ALA A 13 43.83 -6.21 -29.25
CA ALA A 13 43.99 -6.31 -27.80
C ALA A 13 43.06 -5.34 -27.04
N ILE A 14 42.95 -4.12 -27.47
CA ILE A 14 42.04 -3.11 -26.90
C ILE A 14 40.58 -3.54 -27.08
N GLY A 15 40.22 -4.06 -28.26
CA GLY A 15 38.87 -4.58 -28.53
C GLY A 15 38.50 -5.74 -27.61
N THR A 16 39.44 -6.69 -27.43
CA THR A 16 39.24 -7.86 -26.55
C THR A 16 39.10 -7.43 -25.08
N ILE A 17 39.97 -6.55 -24.58
CA ILE A 17 39.88 -6.04 -23.22
C ILE A 17 38.56 -5.25 -23.04
N GLY A 18 38.18 -4.42 -23.99
CA GLY A 18 36.91 -3.68 -23.98
C GLY A 18 35.70 -4.61 -23.94
N ALA A 19 35.70 -5.67 -24.70
CA ALA A 19 34.63 -6.69 -24.71
C ALA A 19 34.53 -7.40 -23.36
N VAL A 20 35.64 -7.80 -22.74
CA VAL A 20 35.69 -8.47 -21.44
C VAL A 20 35.19 -7.53 -20.35
N VAL A 21 35.68 -6.28 -20.32
CA VAL A 21 35.22 -5.26 -19.38
C VAL A 21 33.73 -5.01 -19.51
N THR A 22 33.23 -4.84 -20.74
CA THR A 22 31.81 -4.64 -20.99
C THR A 22 30.98 -5.86 -20.53
N ALA A 23 31.42 -7.07 -20.82
CA ALA A 23 30.73 -8.28 -20.42
C ALA A 23 30.64 -8.44 -18.89
N LEU A 24 31.68 -8.02 -18.15
CA LEU A 24 31.70 -8.10 -16.70
C LEU A 24 30.88 -6.97 -16.02
N PHE A 25 30.94 -5.76 -16.57
CA PHE A 25 30.32 -4.60 -15.93
C PHE A 25 28.88 -4.34 -16.39
N LEU A 26 28.51 -4.75 -17.61
CA LEU A 26 27.16 -4.53 -18.14
C LEU A 26 26.06 -5.11 -17.23
N PRO A 27 26.18 -6.35 -16.68
CA PRO A 27 25.19 -6.88 -15.74
C PRO A 27 25.08 -6.07 -14.45
N LEU A 28 26.22 -5.55 -13.95
CA LEU A 28 26.24 -4.73 -12.74
C LEU A 28 25.55 -3.38 -12.98
N ILE A 29 25.88 -2.71 -14.08
CA ILE A 29 25.26 -1.44 -14.50
C ILE A 29 23.75 -1.66 -14.71
N ARG A 30 23.38 -2.73 -15.40
CA ARG A 30 21.98 -3.09 -15.65
C ARG A 30 21.22 -3.30 -14.34
N ASN A 31 21.79 -4.00 -13.38
CA ASN A 31 21.18 -4.23 -12.07
C ASN A 31 21.00 -2.94 -11.24
N VAL A 32 21.86 -1.96 -11.41
CA VAL A 32 21.73 -0.66 -10.72
C VAL A 32 20.72 0.25 -11.41
N TRP A 33 20.75 0.31 -12.75
CA TRP A 33 19.92 1.23 -13.55
C TRP A 33 18.48 0.77 -13.70
N TYR A 34 18.23 -0.54 -13.72
CA TYR A 34 16.89 -1.11 -13.90
C TYR A 34 16.27 -1.58 -12.59
N ARG A 35 16.60 -0.93 -11.47
CA ARG A 35 15.96 -1.22 -10.20
C ARG A 35 14.55 -0.66 -10.16
N PRO A 36 13.58 -1.44 -9.68
CA PRO A 36 12.28 -0.91 -9.35
C PRO A 36 12.39 0.04 -8.15
N LYS A 37 11.54 1.07 -8.13
CA LYS A 37 11.39 2.02 -7.03
C LYS A 37 9.91 2.20 -6.78
N PHE A 38 9.47 2.05 -5.55
CA PHE A 38 8.07 2.22 -5.22
C PHE A 38 7.81 3.62 -4.69
N THR A 39 6.76 4.23 -5.21
CA THR A 39 6.20 5.48 -4.71
C THR A 39 4.77 5.21 -4.29
N PHE A 40 4.43 5.67 -3.10
CA PHE A 40 3.12 5.49 -2.51
C PHE A 40 2.36 6.81 -2.55
N SER A 41 1.05 6.74 -2.77
CA SER A 41 0.16 7.88 -2.65
C SER A 41 -1.18 7.45 -2.08
N ALA A 42 -1.72 8.30 -1.22
CA ALA A 42 -3.03 8.11 -0.60
C ALA A 42 -3.80 9.44 -0.70
N GLY A 43 -5.12 9.37 -0.55
CA GLY A 43 -5.99 10.53 -0.62
C GLY A 43 -7.05 10.40 -1.72
N ARG A 44 -8.11 11.19 -1.59
CA ARG A 44 -9.24 11.18 -2.54
C ARG A 44 -8.84 11.57 -3.95
N GLU A 45 -7.97 12.56 -4.08
CA GLU A 45 -7.44 13.05 -5.35
C GLU A 45 -6.78 11.94 -6.19
N ASN A 46 -6.36 10.87 -5.53
CA ASN A 46 -5.64 9.76 -6.13
C ASN A 46 -6.52 8.54 -6.41
N ASN A 47 -7.84 8.65 -6.37
CA ASN A 47 -8.80 7.54 -6.49
C ASN A 47 -8.55 6.42 -5.47
N CYS A 48 -8.05 6.79 -4.29
CA CYS A 48 -7.76 5.85 -3.22
C CYS A 48 -8.99 5.51 -2.36
N VAL A 49 -10.14 6.04 -2.70
CA VAL A 49 -11.43 5.77 -2.05
C VAL A 49 -12.44 5.39 -3.11
N GLU A 50 -13.04 4.23 -2.97
CA GLU A 50 -14.05 3.72 -3.89
C GLU A 50 -15.24 3.16 -3.13
N GLU A 51 -16.43 3.59 -3.53
CA GLU A 51 -17.68 3.00 -3.08
C GLU A 51 -18.01 1.78 -3.94
N VAL A 52 -18.08 0.61 -3.33
CA VAL A 52 -18.42 -0.66 -3.99
C VAL A 52 -19.78 -1.10 -3.49
N LYS A 53 -20.69 -1.37 -4.42
CA LYS A 53 -21.96 -2.00 -4.13
C LYS A 53 -21.82 -3.50 -4.34
N THR A 54 -22.01 -4.27 -3.30
CA THR A 54 -22.02 -5.73 -3.38
C THR A 54 -23.46 -6.18 -3.33
N GLN A 55 -23.91 -6.89 -4.36
CA GLN A 55 -25.21 -7.57 -4.34
C GLN A 55 -25.05 -8.84 -3.50
N LEU A 56 -25.69 -8.88 -2.35
CA LEU A 56 -25.90 -10.11 -1.61
C LEU A 56 -27.06 -10.91 -2.27
N GLU A 57 -27.01 -12.23 -2.16
CA GLU A 57 -28.06 -13.14 -2.65
C GLU A 57 -29.46 -12.83 -2.08
N THR A 58 -29.54 -12.01 -1.02
CA THR A 58 -30.77 -11.62 -0.31
C THR A 58 -31.41 -10.33 -0.78
N SER A 59 -31.10 -9.80 -1.98
CA SER A 59 -31.70 -8.58 -2.57
C SER A 59 -31.35 -7.25 -1.88
N GLU A 60 -30.57 -7.24 -0.81
CA GLU A 60 -30.08 -6.01 -0.19
C GLU A 60 -28.71 -5.62 -0.77
N GLU A 61 -28.62 -4.39 -1.30
CA GLU A 61 -27.35 -3.81 -1.71
C GLU A 61 -26.52 -3.46 -0.47
N GLU A 62 -25.46 -4.21 -0.17
CA GLU A 62 -24.51 -3.81 0.85
C GLU A 62 -23.53 -2.79 0.27
N LYS A 63 -23.55 -1.60 0.84
CA LYS A 63 -22.59 -0.54 0.48
C LYS A 63 -21.33 -0.69 1.31
N MET A 64 -20.21 -0.86 0.63
CA MET A 64 -18.89 -0.90 1.23
C MET A 64 -18.00 0.18 0.63
N ILE A 65 -17.28 0.91 1.47
CA ILE A 65 -16.29 1.89 1.04
C ILE A 65 -14.91 1.26 1.19
N LYS A 66 -14.20 1.07 0.08
CA LYS A 66 -12.83 0.57 0.08
C LYS A 66 -11.84 1.73 0.19
N ILE A 67 -10.90 1.60 1.10
CA ILE A 67 -9.78 2.52 1.31
C ILE A 67 -8.53 1.87 0.73
N ARG A 68 -7.91 2.54 -0.24
CA ARG A 68 -6.81 2.01 -1.04
C ARG A 68 -5.54 2.82 -0.90
N LEU A 69 -4.43 2.14 -1.08
CA LEU A 69 -3.13 2.74 -1.30
C LEU A 69 -2.77 2.62 -2.78
N ARG A 70 -2.47 3.73 -3.44
CA ARG A 70 -1.91 3.71 -4.78
C ARG A 70 -0.40 3.52 -4.70
N VAL A 71 0.08 2.51 -5.41
CA VAL A 71 1.50 2.19 -5.51
C VAL A 71 1.93 2.27 -6.96
N THR A 72 3.00 3.00 -7.22
CA THR A 72 3.57 3.16 -8.56
C THR A 72 5.01 2.72 -8.55
N ASN A 73 5.39 1.88 -9.50
CA ASN A 73 6.80 1.58 -9.73
C ASN A 73 7.41 2.70 -10.59
N THR A 74 8.05 3.67 -9.95
CA THR A 74 8.74 4.79 -10.64
C THR A 74 10.14 4.44 -11.11
N GLY A 75 10.62 3.24 -10.79
CA GLY A 75 11.88 2.72 -11.31
C GLY A 75 11.80 2.34 -12.79
N ARG A 76 12.94 1.95 -13.36
CA ARG A 76 13.03 1.53 -14.77
C ARG A 76 12.83 0.02 -14.97
N GLY A 77 12.98 -0.77 -13.91
CA GLY A 77 12.84 -2.23 -13.94
C GLY A 77 11.48 -2.70 -13.47
N VAL A 78 11.06 -3.84 -14.00
CA VAL A 78 9.86 -4.54 -13.52
C VAL A 78 10.14 -5.10 -12.13
N ALA A 79 9.28 -4.83 -11.17
CA ALA A 79 9.31 -5.47 -9.87
C ALA A 79 8.66 -6.86 -9.95
N ARG A 80 9.32 -7.89 -9.40
CA ARG A 80 8.88 -9.28 -9.42
C ARG A 80 8.62 -9.78 -8.02
N SER A 81 7.74 -10.76 -7.89
CA SER A 81 7.35 -11.36 -6.61
C SER A 81 6.99 -10.28 -5.58
N VAL A 82 6.17 -9.31 -6.03
CA VAL A 82 5.75 -8.19 -5.19
C VAL A 82 4.71 -8.67 -4.21
N SER A 83 4.87 -8.29 -2.95
CA SER A 83 3.90 -8.58 -1.90
C SER A 83 3.80 -7.41 -0.92
N PHE A 84 2.60 -7.19 -0.42
CA PHE A 84 2.29 -6.14 0.53
C PHE A 84 1.77 -6.76 1.81
N TYR A 85 2.31 -6.33 2.95
CA TYR A 85 1.93 -6.86 4.25
C TYR A 85 1.62 -5.75 5.24
N VAL A 86 0.69 -6.03 6.12
CA VAL A 86 0.43 -5.29 7.35
C VAL A 86 0.53 -6.25 8.53
N ASP A 87 1.23 -5.88 9.59
CA ASP A 87 1.42 -6.69 10.79
C ASP A 87 1.16 -5.91 12.09
N SER A 88 0.84 -4.64 11.95
CA SER A 88 0.56 -3.78 13.09
C SER A 88 -0.18 -2.52 12.66
N TYR A 89 -0.81 -1.87 13.60
CA TYR A 89 -1.27 -0.49 13.45
C TYR A 89 -1.12 0.26 14.77
N LYS A 90 -1.09 1.57 14.71
CA LYS A 90 -1.23 2.44 15.86
C LYS A 90 -2.60 3.08 15.85
N GLN A 91 -3.26 3.08 16.99
CA GLN A 91 -4.57 3.70 17.18
C GLN A 91 -4.52 4.76 18.27
N LYS A 92 -5.18 5.88 18.03
CA LYS A 92 -5.45 6.92 19.01
C LYS A 92 -6.97 7.16 19.09
N ARG A 93 -7.54 7.08 20.28
CA ARG A 93 -8.96 7.37 20.56
C ARG A 93 -9.05 8.68 21.34
N GLY A 94 -9.76 9.65 20.80
CA GLY A 94 -9.88 10.98 21.44
C GLY A 94 -8.53 11.58 21.78
N ASP A 95 -8.37 12.01 23.03
CA ASP A 95 -7.14 12.62 23.56
C ASP A 95 -6.13 11.63 24.14
N GLU A 96 -6.40 10.33 24.03
CA GLU A 96 -5.50 9.29 24.51
C GLU A 96 -4.20 9.25 23.71
N ARG A 97 -3.19 8.53 24.24
CA ARG A 97 -1.94 8.29 23.52
C ARG A 97 -2.13 7.22 22.46
N PHE A 98 -1.29 7.24 21.45
CA PHE A 98 -1.25 6.16 20.46
C PHE A 98 -0.88 4.82 21.11
N VAL A 99 -1.72 3.82 20.90
CA VAL A 99 -1.48 2.43 21.32
C VAL A 99 -1.16 1.61 20.07
N GLN A 100 -0.07 0.85 20.11
CA GLN A 100 0.30 -0.06 19.04
C GLN A 100 -0.36 -1.41 19.25
N GLN A 101 -1.01 -1.91 18.21
CA GLN A 101 -1.55 -3.26 18.11
C GLN A 101 -0.71 -4.05 17.11
N ASN A 102 -0.25 -5.23 17.51
CA ASN A 102 0.50 -6.14 16.64
C ASN A 102 -0.32 -7.41 16.41
N PHE A 103 -0.23 -7.95 15.21
CA PHE A 103 -0.91 -9.18 14.81
C PHE A 103 -0.04 -9.96 13.82
N LEU A 104 -0.49 -11.15 13.43
CA LEU A 104 0.19 -11.92 12.38
C LEU A 104 0.17 -11.16 11.06
N PRO A 105 1.26 -11.19 10.28
CA PRO A 105 1.32 -10.49 9.01
C PRO A 105 0.19 -10.90 8.07
N ILE A 106 -0.58 -9.93 7.62
CA ILE A 106 -1.67 -10.10 6.67
C ILE A 106 -1.19 -9.63 5.31
N GLN A 107 -1.31 -10.48 4.29
CA GLN A 107 -1.00 -10.12 2.91
C GLN A 107 -2.18 -9.37 2.29
N LEU A 108 -1.90 -8.15 1.80
CA LEU A 108 -2.90 -7.31 1.18
C LEU A 108 -3.10 -7.68 -0.29
N LYS A 109 -4.34 -7.63 -0.73
CA LYS A 109 -4.79 -7.91 -2.10
C LYS A 109 -5.03 -6.60 -2.87
N ASN A 110 -5.09 -6.71 -4.19
CA ASN A 110 -5.50 -5.60 -5.04
C ASN A 110 -7.02 -5.40 -4.99
N HIS A 111 -7.51 -4.38 -5.68
CA HIS A 111 -8.93 -4.04 -5.76
C HIS A 111 -9.82 -5.15 -6.35
N LYS A 112 -9.24 -6.14 -7.04
CA LYS A 112 -9.95 -7.30 -7.60
C LYS A 112 -9.89 -8.53 -6.68
N GLY A 113 -9.21 -8.42 -5.54
CA GLY A 113 -9.01 -9.54 -4.62
C GLY A 113 -7.79 -10.41 -4.96
N ASP A 114 -6.98 -10.05 -5.98
CA ASP A 114 -5.82 -10.82 -6.39
C ASP A 114 -4.55 -10.34 -5.70
N LEU A 115 -3.57 -11.22 -5.59
CA LEU A 115 -2.22 -10.86 -5.17
C LEU A 115 -1.45 -10.21 -6.32
N ILE A 116 -0.81 -9.08 -6.05
CA ILE A 116 0.07 -8.44 -7.03
C ILE A 116 1.40 -9.17 -7.04
N GLN A 117 1.70 -9.85 -8.13
CA GLN A 117 2.97 -10.55 -8.28
C GLN A 117 4.01 -9.75 -9.06
N THR A 118 3.57 -8.87 -9.93
CA THR A 118 4.45 -8.11 -10.81
C THR A 118 3.99 -6.67 -10.95
N MET A 119 4.92 -5.72 -10.85
CA MET A 119 4.64 -4.31 -11.07
C MET A 119 5.50 -3.75 -12.20
N VAL A 120 4.84 -3.39 -13.30
CA VAL A 120 5.45 -2.76 -14.47
C VAL A 120 5.78 -1.30 -14.16
N PRO A 121 6.90 -0.75 -14.69
CA PRO A 121 7.22 0.67 -14.54
C PRO A 121 6.09 1.60 -15.00
N GLN A 122 5.89 2.69 -14.27
CA GLN A 122 4.96 3.78 -14.56
C GLN A 122 3.46 3.40 -14.52
N LEU A 123 3.12 2.17 -14.13
CA LEU A 123 1.73 1.77 -13.91
C LEU A 123 1.32 1.96 -12.44
N ASN A 124 0.07 2.37 -12.24
CA ASN A 124 -0.54 2.52 -10.93
C ASN A 124 -1.23 1.21 -10.52
N TYR A 125 -0.97 0.78 -9.31
CA TYR A 125 -1.60 -0.37 -8.68
C TYR A 125 -2.32 0.09 -7.42
N PHE A 126 -3.49 -0.47 -7.16
CA PHE A 126 -4.30 -0.13 -5.99
C PHE A 126 -4.36 -1.35 -5.07
N ILE A 127 -4.00 -1.13 -3.81
CA ILE A 127 -3.99 -2.13 -2.74
C ILE A 127 -5.08 -1.77 -1.75
N ASP A 128 -5.98 -2.70 -1.45
CA ASP A 128 -7.00 -2.50 -0.44
C ASP A 128 -6.36 -2.54 0.95
N VAL A 129 -6.39 -1.41 1.65
CA VAL A 129 -5.77 -1.24 2.98
C VAL A 129 -6.78 -1.42 4.09
N ALA A 130 -7.98 -0.91 3.87
CA ALA A 130 -9.08 -0.98 4.81
C ALA A 130 -10.41 -0.88 4.07
N CYS A 131 -11.49 -1.27 4.73
CA CYS A 131 -12.83 -1.01 4.22
C CYS A 131 -13.76 -0.55 5.34
N VAL A 132 -14.80 0.19 4.97
CA VAL A 132 -15.88 0.60 5.85
C VAL A 132 -17.12 -0.14 5.41
N LYS A 133 -17.71 -0.91 6.33
CA LYS A 133 -18.95 -1.63 6.11
C LYS A 133 -20.03 -1.15 7.09
N LYS A 134 -21.28 -1.30 6.70
CA LYS A 134 -22.42 -1.14 7.59
C LYS A 134 -22.34 -2.23 8.68
N SER A 135 -22.57 -1.85 9.93
CA SER A 135 -22.67 -2.82 11.01
C SER A 135 -24.07 -3.41 11.05
N ASP A 136 -24.18 -4.73 11.23
CA ASP A 136 -25.43 -5.42 11.45
C ASP A 136 -26.02 -5.16 12.84
N GLU A 137 -25.24 -4.55 13.74
CA GLU A 137 -25.72 -4.15 15.07
C GLU A 137 -26.69 -2.97 14.95
N MET A 138 -27.98 -3.26 15.02
CA MET A 138 -29.02 -2.26 15.24
C MET A 138 -28.86 -1.70 16.63
N SER A 139 -28.21 -0.56 16.77
CA SER A 139 -28.26 0.20 18.03
C SER A 139 -29.66 0.79 18.16
N MET A 140 -30.52 0.14 18.96
CA MET A 140 -31.77 0.72 19.40
C MET A 140 -31.44 1.85 20.39
N GLU A 141 -31.27 3.05 19.88
CA GLU A 141 -31.22 4.24 20.74
C GLU A 141 -32.36 5.19 20.38
N ASN A 142 -33.13 5.44 21.43
CA ASN A 142 -34.11 6.51 21.65
C ASN A 142 -35.55 6.29 21.17
N ALA A 143 -36.44 6.72 22.03
CA ALA A 143 -37.89 6.70 22.02
C ALA A 143 -38.60 7.31 20.78
N GLY A 144 -37.92 7.44 19.67
CA GLY A 144 -38.45 7.98 18.40
C GLY A 144 -38.34 7.05 17.19
N GLY A 145 -37.88 5.82 17.35
CA GLY A 145 -37.95 4.79 16.30
C GLY A 145 -37.04 4.98 15.07
N LYS A 146 -36.10 5.91 15.09
CA LYS A 146 -35.10 6.03 14.03
C LYS A 146 -33.94 5.08 14.29
N VAL A 147 -33.83 4.05 13.47
CA VAL A 147 -32.68 3.13 13.47
C VAL A 147 -31.43 3.91 13.00
N LYS A 148 -30.49 4.14 13.91
CA LYS A 148 -29.22 4.75 13.57
C LYS A 148 -28.32 3.67 13.01
N GLN A 149 -28.02 3.75 11.73
CA GLN A 149 -27.07 2.86 11.07
C GLN A 149 -25.66 3.17 11.56
N SER A 150 -24.96 2.18 12.11
CA SER A 150 -23.55 2.32 12.47
C SER A 150 -22.68 1.75 11.37
N TYR A 151 -21.50 2.36 11.16
CA TYR A 151 -20.51 1.91 10.22
C TYR A 151 -19.23 1.58 10.98
N LYS A 152 -18.54 0.52 10.55
CA LYS A 152 -17.32 0.05 11.18
C LYS A 152 -16.19 0.02 10.16
N LEU A 153 -14.99 0.37 10.60
CA LEU A 153 -13.75 0.30 9.81
C LEU A 153 -13.11 -1.07 10.04
N TYR A 154 -12.68 -1.71 8.97
CA TYR A 154 -12.07 -3.04 8.98
C TYR A 154 -10.78 -3.08 8.20
N ILE A 155 -9.83 -3.91 8.65
CA ILE A 155 -8.65 -4.29 7.87
C ILE A 155 -8.95 -5.63 7.18
N PRO A 156 -8.74 -5.76 5.85
CA PRO A 156 -8.91 -7.03 5.15
C PRO A 156 -7.96 -8.10 5.71
N THR A 157 -8.47 -9.31 5.92
CA THR A 157 -7.71 -10.49 6.32
C THR A 157 -7.75 -11.55 5.22
N ASP A 158 -6.88 -12.56 5.29
CA ASP A 158 -6.85 -13.65 4.29
C ASP A 158 -8.07 -14.58 4.35
N SER A 159 -8.81 -14.57 5.45
CA SER A 159 -9.94 -15.48 5.70
C SER A 159 -11.31 -14.90 5.35
N ASP A 160 -11.37 -13.82 4.58
CA ASP A 160 -12.58 -12.99 4.39
C ASP A 160 -13.15 -12.39 5.70
N ASP A 161 -12.55 -12.73 6.83
CA ASP A 161 -12.83 -12.09 8.10
C ASP A 161 -12.10 -10.74 8.16
N PHE A 162 -12.79 -9.75 8.67
CA PHE A 162 -12.26 -8.42 8.84
C PHE A 162 -12.00 -8.16 10.33
N SER A 163 -10.80 -7.69 10.66
CA SER A 163 -10.55 -7.17 12.00
C SER A 163 -11.18 -5.80 12.14
N GLU A 164 -12.17 -5.69 13.04
CA GLU A 164 -12.83 -4.42 13.33
C GLU A 164 -11.89 -3.45 14.00
N LEU A 165 -11.79 -2.26 13.42
CA LEU A 165 -11.14 -1.11 14.02
C LEU A 165 -12.21 -0.15 14.54
N GLY A 166 -12.19 0.20 15.82
CA GLY A 166 -13.09 1.20 16.39
C GLY A 166 -12.93 2.59 15.73
N THR A 167 -13.42 3.62 16.39
CA THR A 167 -13.25 5.03 15.96
C THR A 167 -11.89 5.57 16.36
N GLY A 168 -11.40 6.60 15.67
CA GLY A 168 -10.19 7.33 16.03
C GLY A 168 -9.22 7.57 14.89
N ILE A 169 -7.97 7.80 15.24
CA ILE A 169 -6.86 7.96 14.29
C ILE A 169 -6.10 6.64 14.23
N PHE A 170 -5.95 6.12 13.03
CA PHE A 170 -5.18 4.90 12.77
C PHE A 170 -3.97 5.24 11.91
N VAL A 171 -2.83 4.63 12.22
CA VAL A 171 -1.63 4.69 11.38
C VAL A 171 -1.18 3.28 11.11
N ILE A 172 -1.26 2.88 9.85
CA ILE A 172 -1.03 1.51 9.36
C ILE A 172 0.25 1.50 8.53
N PRO A 173 1.33 0.84 8.99
CA PRO A 173 2.53 0.62 8.20
C PRO A 173 2.30 -0.49 7.18
N ILE A 174 2.36 -0.15 5.90
CA ILE A 174 2.28 -1.11 4.79
C ILE A 174 3.70 -1.41 4.32
N LYS A 175 4.11 -2.65 4.44
CA LYS A 175 5.41 -3.15 4.02
C LYS A 175 5.34 -3.74 2.62
N CYS A 176 6.13 -3.23 1.70
CA CYS A 176 6.24 -3.71 0.33
C CYS A 176 7.56 -4.47 0.15
N TYR A 177 7.46 -5.72 -0.27
CA TYR A 177 8.58 -6.59 -0.59
C TYR A 177 8.61 -6.86 -2.08
N SER A 178 9.81 -7.05 -2.62
CA SER A 178 10.00 -7.51 -4.00
C SER A 178 11.35 -8.22 -4.09
N GLU A 179 11.40 -9.30 -4.85
CA GLU A 179 12.60 -10.13 -5.02
C GLU A 179 13.82 -9.34 -5.52
N ASN A 180 13.59 -8.39 -6.41
CA ASN A 180 14.66 -7.59 -7.02
C ASN A 180 14.84 -6.20 -6.41
N VAL A 181 14.30 -5.97 -5.21
CA VAL A 181 14.52 -4.77 -4.39
C VAL A 181 15.23 -5.16 -3.09
N ARG A 182 16.37 -4.54 -2.80
CA ARG A 182 17.20 -4.92 -1.63
C ARG A 182 16.59 -4.53 -0.28
N SER A 183 15.77 -3.50 -0.26
CA SER A 183 15.20 -2.95 0.98
C SER A 183 13.69 -2.99 0.93
N VAL A 184 13.09 -3.28 2.08
CA VAL A 184 11.63 -3.16 2.25
C VAL A 184 11.24 -1.69 2.12
N SER A 185 10.27 -1.41 1.27
CA SER A 185 9.67 -0.08 1.19
C SER A 185 8.46 -0.02 2.11
N ILE A 186 8.36 1.00 2.95
CA ILE A 186 7.26 1.13 3.92
C ILE A 186 6.49 2.41 3.62
N ALA A 187 5.16 2.29 3.56
CA ALA A 187 4.23 3.41 3.53
C ALA A 187 3.46 3.47 4.84
N TYR A 188 3.37 4.64 5.45
CA TYR A 188 2.59 4.85 6.67
C TYR A 188 1.28 5.54 6.29
N VAL A 189 0.20 4.77 6.28
CA VAL A 189 -1.14 5.24 5.92
C VAL A 189 -1.85 5.70 7.19
N LYS A 190 -2.19 6.99 7.26
CA LYS A 190 -2.99 7.57 8.34
C LYS A 190 -4.44 7.64 7.90
N ILE A 191 -5.32 7.04 8.67
CA ILE A 191 -6.76 7.07 8.50
C ILE A 191 -7.36 7.76 9.73
N LEU A 192 -8.13 8.82 9.50
CA LEU A 192 -8.99 9.41 10.52
C LEU A 192 -10.39 8.86 10.29
N TRP A 193 -10.94 8.17 11.27
CA TRP A 193 -12.27 7.58 11.24
C TRP A 193 -13.13 8.11 12.39
N ASP A 194 -14.23 8.76 12.05
CA ASP A 194 -15.21 9.29 13.00
C ASP A 194 -16.60 8.71 12.71
N ASN A 195 -17.11 7.86 13.60
CA ASN A 195 -18.41 7.19 13.47
C ASN A 195 -19.56 8.00 14.07
N THR A 196 -19.32 9.23 14.56
CA THR A 196 -20.33 10.02 15.29
C THR A 196 -21.42 10.61 14.39
N LYS A 197 -21.22 10.60 13.07
CA LYS A 197 -22.13 11.18 12.09
C LYS A 197 -22.68 10.11 11.15
N GLU A 198 -23.87 10.31 10.64
CA GLU A 198 -24.45 9.45 9.61
C GLU A 198 -23.52 9.39 8.39
N CYS A 199 -23.18 8.19 7.97
CA CYS A 199 -22.38 7.99 6.77
C CYS A 199 -23.26 8.34 5.55
N SER A 200 -23.37 9.63 5.26
CA SER A 200 -23.93 10.08 4.00
C SER A 200 -22.90 9.88 2.90
N THR A 201 -23.37 9.72 1.68
CA THR A 201 -22.56 9.57 0.45
C THR A 201 -21.53 10.70 0.25
N ASP A 202 -21.61 11.78 1.01
CA ASP A 202 -20.73 12.94 0.94
C ASP A 202 -19.38 12.78 1.68
N HIS A 203 -19.02 11.58 2.09
CA HIS A 203 -17.67 11.20 2.51
C HIS A 203 -16.97 12.09 3.56
N HIS A 204 -17.70 12.85 4.37
CA HIS A 204 -17.11 13.80 5.32
C HIS A 204 -16.51 13.17 6.59
N HIS A 205 -16.64 11.86 6.77
CA HIS A 205 -16.36 11.20 8.05
C HIS A 205 -15.02 10.49 8.15
N PHE A 206 -14.26 10.42 7.07
CA PHE A 206 -12.91 9.90 7.12
C PHE A 206 -11.96 10.68 6.23
N SER A 207 -10.70 10.72 6.62
CA SER A 207 -9.61 11.19 5.77
C SER A 207 -8.51 10.15 5.69
N ILE A 208 -7.87 10.07 4.53
CA ILE A 208 -6.72 9.23 4.31
C ILE A 208 -5.56 10.08 3.83
N SER A 209 -4.38 9.88 4.41
CA SER A 209 -3.14 10.55 4.02
C SER A 209 -1.93 9.66 4.27
N LEU A 210 -0.80 9.99 3.66
CA LEU A 210 0.48 9.41 4.04
C LEU A 210 1.16 10.31 5.06
N ILE A 211 1.87 9.69 5.99
CA ILE A 211 2.77 10.39 6.91
C ILE A 211 4.21 9.92 6.70
N SER A 212 5.16 10.74 7.09
CA SER A 212 6.57 10.37 7.01
C SER A 212 6.94 9.34 8.08
N GLU A 213 8.06 8.63 7.87
CA GLU A 213 8.62 7.72 8.88
C GLU A 213 8.98 8.46 10.17
N VAL A 214 9.45 9.70 10.04
CA VAL A 214 9.79 10.55 11.18
C VAL A 214 8.54 10.83 12.03
N ASP A 215 7.44 11.23 11.39
CA ASP A 215 6.18 11.47 12.07
C ASP A 215 5.66 10.20 12.73
N TYR A 216 5.72 9.04 12.04
CA TYR A 216 5.34 7.76 12.62
C TYR A 216 6.14 7.40 13.86
N ASN A 217 7.44 7.67 13.85
CA ASN A 217 8.32 7.38 15.00
C ASN A 217 8.07 8.34 16.16
N ASN A 218 7.73 9.60 15.88
CA ASN A 218 7.38 10.59 16.91
C ASN A 218 6.06 10.22 17.62
N LEU A 219 5.12 9.55 16.96
CA LEU A 219 3.92 9.01 17.62
C LEU A 219 4.23 7.99 18.72
N LYS A 220 5.46 7.43 18.77
CA LYS A 220 5.90 6.53 19.86
C LYS A 220 6.29 7.29 21.13
N LYS A 221 6.75 8.53 20.99
CA LYS A 221 7.31 9.29 22.11
C LYS A 221 6.27 10.02 22.93
N GLY A 222 5.01 10.08 22.47
CA GLY A 222 3.93 10.67 23.24
C GLY A 222 3.98 12.20 23.33
N GLU A 223 4.56 12.85 22.30
CA GLU A 223 4.45 14.30 22.10
C GLU A 223 3.20 14.65 21.29
#